data_e82e0a7ee98f9040cfdfe8112671bd38
#
_entry.id   e82e0a7ee98f9040cfdfe8112671bd38
#
_cell.length_a   1.000
_cell.length_b   1.000
_cell.length_c   1.000
_cell.angle_alpha   90.00
_cell.angle_beta   90.00
_cell.angle_gamma   90.00
#
_symmetry.space_group_name_H-M   'P 1'
#
loop_
_entity.id
_entity.type
_entity.pdbx_description
1 polymer ?
#
loop_
_entity_poly.entity_id
_entity_poly.type
_entity_poly.pdbx_seq_one_letter_code
_entity_poly.pdbx_strand_id
1 'polypeptide(L)'
;MKQLSIALTTVLVAVSLMAMSQRPDPQPAPETFEKFKVGMAGYTFVKFDLQMTLETLQACDVKYLCIKDFHLPFKSTDAEIAAFHARCAEYGVTGYAVGPIYMKTREEVDKAFEYAKRVGVKLIVGVPNVELLPYVDQKVKEYDFHYAIHLHGPDIELYPDADDAWSHVKDLDPRIGMCLDIGHDTRNGKDPVADLKKYHSRVFDIHIKDVTGNTREGYSVEIGRGIIDFPAFVKMLRKVGYTGVCSLEHERNPDNPFLGSAESIGYFRGVIASTQKRKK
;
A
#
# COMPACT_ATOMS: atom_id res chain seq x y z
N MET A 1 34.08 13.46 84.58
CA MET A 1 33.41 14.18 83.49
C MET A 1 33.96 13.64 82.22
N LYS A 2 33.17 12.79 81.54
CA LYS A 2 33.56 12.10 80.28
C LYS A 2 32.98 12.91 79.13
N GLN A 3 33.83 13.47 78.28
CA GLN A 3 33.43 14.09 77.02
C GLN A 3 33.07 13.02 76.01
N LEU A 4 31.89 13.14 75.45
CA LEU A 4 31.39 12.24 74.40
C LEU A 4 31.70 12.92 73.06
N SER A 5 32.63 12.35 72.30
CA SER A 5 32.93 12.82 70.94
C SER A 5 31.90 12.19 69.98
N ILE A 6 31.10 13.03 69.33
CA ILE A 6 30.19 12.62 68.27
C ILE A 6 30.95 12.70 66.93
N ALA A 7 31.26 11.54 66.34
CA ALA A 7 31.82 11.49 65.00
C ALA A 7 30.69 11.66 63.98
N LEU A 8 30.74 12.72 63.22
CA LEU A 8 29.82 12.99 62.12
C LEU A 8 30.31 12.28 60.86
N THR A 9 29.66 11.16 60.54
CA THR A 9 29.98 10.40 59.34
C THR A 9 29.25 11.03 58.15
N THR A 10 29.97 11.76 57.30
CA THR A 10 29.44 12.36 56.06
C THR A 10 29.37 11.24 55.00
N VAL A 11 28.17 10.78 54.67
CA VAL A 11 27.95 9.86 53.55
C VAL A 11 27.93 10.67 52.25
N LEU A 12 28.99 10.57 51.44
CA LEU A 12 29.02 11.07 50.08
C LEU A 12 28.17 10.13 49.21
N VAL A 13 26.97 10.60 48.84
CA VAL A 13 26.18 9.96 47.78
C VAL A 13 26.75 10.43 46.45
N ALA A 14 27.55 9.58 45.82
CA ALA A 14 27.98 9.75 44.43
C ALA A 14 26.79 9.51 43.52
N VAL A 15 26.15 10.60 43.05
CA VAL A 15 25.15 10.53 41.97
C VAL A 15 25.91 10.30 40.67
N SER A 16 25.97 9.05 40.26
CA SER A 16 26.43 8.71 38.91
C SER A 16 25.38 9.20 37.90
N LEU A 17 25.62 10.36 37.29
CA LEU A 17 24.92 10.75 36.07
C LEU A 17 25.30 9.73 35.00
N MET A 18 24.47 8.73 34.78
CA MET A 18 24.48 7.97 33.53
C MET A 18 24.17 8.95 32.40
N ALA A 19 25.18 9.33 31.64
CA ALA A 19 24.99 9.97 30.36
C ALA A 19 24.14 9.00 29.51
N MET A 20 22.85 9.30 29.38
CA MET A 20 22.05 8.65 28.36
C MET A 20 22.67 9.01 27.02
N SER A 21 23.42 8.07 26.46
CA SER A 21 23.89 8.15 25.08
C SER A 21 22.65 8.36 24.22
N GLN A 22 22.43 9.59 23.79
CA GLN A 22 21.42 9.86 22.77
C GLN A 22 21.77 8.97 21.59
N ARG A 23 20.90 8.00 21.30
CA ARG A 23 21.03 7.27 20.02
C ARG A 23 21.03 8.34 18.94
N PRO A 24 21.99 8.32 18.02
CA PRO A 24 21.93 9.25 16.89
C PRO A 24 20.58 9.09 16.23
N ASP A 25 19.95 10.21 15.89
CA ASP A 25 18.69 10.18 15.12
C ASP A 25 18.87 9.23 13.96
N PRO A 26 17.89 8.36 13.67
CA PRO A 26 17.97 7.45 12.57
C PRO A 26 18.25 8.29 11.31
N GLN A 27 19.41 8.03 10.70
CA GLN A 27 19.76 8.66 9.42
C GLN A 27 18.59 8.43 8.46
N PRO A 28 18.11 9.47 7.76
CA PRO A 28 17.07 9.28 6.78
C PRO A 28 17.52 8.18 5.82
N ALA A 29 16.61 7.22 5.58
CA ALA A 29 16.89 6.14 4.66
C ALA A 29 17.39 6.76 3.34
N PRO A 30 18.47 6.21 2.73
CA PRO A 30 19.01 6.76 1.50
C PRO A 30 17.88 6.91 0.49
N GLU A 31 17.76 8.11 -0.13
CA GLU A 31 16.78 8.36 -1.18
C GLU A 31 16.92 7.25 -2.22
N THR A 32 15.94 6.39 -2.28
CA THR A 32 15.89 5.34 -3.29
C THR A 32 15.55 6.03 -4.60
N PHE A 33 16.47 6.05 -5.55
CA PHE A 33 16.25 6.53 -6.93
C PHE A 33 15.36 5.55 -7.71
N GLU A 34 14.38 4.95 -7.03
CA GLU A 34 13.42 4.08 -7.70
C GLU A 34 12.40 4.92 -8.47
N LYS A 35 12.01 4.43 -9.63
CA LYS A 35 10.94 5.05 -10.42
C LYS A 35 9.57 4.79 -9.84
N PHE A 36 9.40 3.64 -9.17
CA PHE A 36 8.15 3.28 -8.47
C PHE A 36 8.16 3.82 -7.03
N LYS A 37 6.98 3.92 -6.47
CA LYS A 37 6.74 4.46 -5.13
C LYS A 37 6.27 3.34 -4.21
N VAL A 38 6.48 3.51 -2.90
CA VAL A 38 5.93 2.61 -1.89
C VAL A 38 4.73 3.30 -1.25
N GLY A 39 3.60 2.60 -1.22
CA GLY A 39 2.33 3.07 -0.67
C GLY A 39 1.70 2.06 0.29
N MET A 40 0.50 2.40 0.77
CA MET A 40 -0.39 1.48 1.46
C MET A 40 -1.80 1.55 0.86
N ALA A 41 -2.43 0.39 0.71
CA ALA A 41 -3.84 0.30 0.36
C ALA A 41 -4.70 0.59 1.61
N GLY A 42 -5.71 1.43 1.46
CA GLY A 42 -6.59 1.80 2.56
C GLY A 42 -7.30 0.62 3.20
N TYR A 43 -7.51 -0.48 2.45
CA TYR A 43 -8.14 -1.69 2.99
C TYR A 43 -7.35 -2.34 4.14
N THR A 44 -6.03 -2.18 4.19
CA THR A 44 -5.17 -2.55 5.34
C THR A 44 -5.75 -2.03 6.66
N PHE A 45 -6.43 -0.88 6.62
CA PHE A 45 -6.93 -0.14 7.78
C PHE A 45 -8.44 -0.22 7.94
N VAL A 46 -9.06 -1.32 7.51
CA VAL A 46 -10.53 -1.49 7.49
C VAL A 46 -11.20 -1.29 8.85
N LYS A 47 -10.47 -1.45 9.96
CA LYS A 47 -10.94 -1.22 11.33
C LYS A 47 -10.35 0.03 11.99
N PHE A 48 -9.53 0.79 11.26
CA PHE A 48 -8.90 2.00 11.75
C PHE A 48 -9.60 3.23 11.18
N ASP A 49 -9.71 4.27 11.98
CA ASP A 49 -10.08 5.60 11.50
C ASP A 49 -8.94 6.27 10.71
N LEU A 50 -9.23 7.41 10.14
CA LEU A 50 -8.23 8.17 9.36
C LEU A 50 -7.02 8.56 10.22
N GLN A 51 -7.24 8.92 11.49
CA GLN A 51 -6.16 9.35 12.39
C GLN A 51 -5.14 8.22 12.60
N MET A 52 -5.60 7.04 13.02
CA MET A 52 -4.74 5.87 13.25
C MET A 52 -4.08 5.40 11.95
N THR A 53 -4.79 5.52 10.83
CA THR A 53 -4.25 5.22 9.49
C THR A 53 -3.06 6.13 9.17
N LEU A 54 -3.21 7.45 9.32
CA LEU A 54 -2.16 8.42 9.01
C LEU A 54 -0.96 8.30 9.95
N GLU A 55 -1.20 8.06 11.24
CA GLU A 55 -0.13 7.78 12.22
C GLU A 55 0.67 6.54 11.83
N THR A 56 0.00 5.48 11.34
CA THR A 56 0.67 4.26 10.87
C THR A 56 1.51 4.53 9.62
N LEU A 57 0.97 5.25 8.62
CA LEU A 57 1.71 5.63 7.43
C LEU A 57 2.95 6.47 7.79
N GLN A 58 2.79 7.45 8.67
CA GLN A 58 3.90 8.30 9.12
C GLN A 58 4.98 7.50 9.86
N ALA A 59 4.58 6.62 10.80
CA ALA A 59 5.52 5.77 11.53
C ALA A 59 6.29 4.80 10.61
N CYS A 60 5.66 4.37 9.50
CA CYS A 60 6.28 3.56 8.46
C CYS A 60 6.99 4.41 7.39
N ASP A 61 7.02 5.74 7.50
CA ASP A 61 7.53 6.67 6.46
C ASP A 61 6.93 6.41 5.07
N VAL A 62 5.64 6.08 4.99
CA VAL A 62 4.91 5.87 3.74
C VAL A 62 4.10 7.11 3.39
N LYS A 63 4.23 7.57 2.13
CA LYS A 63 3.67 8.86 1.68
C LYS A 63 2.49 8.71 0.72
N TYR A 64 2.12 7.50 0.33
CA TYR A 64 1.08 7.26 -0.68
C TYR A 64 0.00 6.34 -0.12
N LEU A 65 -1.25 6.80 -0.21
CA LEU A 65 -2.44 6.08 0.25
C LEU A 65 -3.40 5.85 -0.92
N CYS A 66 -3.76 4.59 -1.22
CA CYS A 66 -4.95 4.30 -2.00
C CYS A 66 -6.17 4.50 -1.08
N ILE A 67 -6.96 5.52 -1.36
CA ILE A 67 -8.04 5.98 -0.47
C ILE A 67 -9.20 4.98 -0.50
N LYS A 68 -9.67 4.57 0.68
CA LYS A 68 -10.85 3.72 0.82
C LYS A 68 -12.06 4.52 1.32
N ASP A 69 -13.24 4.13 0.86
CA ASP A 69 -14.51 4.83 1.10
C ASP A 69 -14.95 4.91 2.57
N PHE A 70 -14.43 4.06 3.44
CA PHE A 70 -14.67 4.18 4.88
C PHE A 70 -13.81 5.27 5.55
N HIS A 71 -12.71 5.72 4.92
CA HIS A 71 -11.94 6.88 5.38
C HIS A 71 -12.40 8.20 4.73
N LEU A 72 -12.91 8.12 3.49
CA LEU A 72 -13.49 9.25 2.78
C LEU A 72 -14.74 8.76 2.01
N PRO A 73 -15.95 8.88 2.60
CA PRO A 73 -17.18 8.38 2.00
C PRO A 73 -17.51 9.02 0.64
N PHE A 74 -18.13 8.25 -0.27
CA PHE A 74 -18.58 8.73 -1.59
C PHE A 74 -19.43 10.01 -1.55
N LYS A 75 -20.22 10.16 -0.48
CA LYS A 75 -21.12 11.30 -0.28
C LYS A 75 -20.49 12.49 0.43
N SER A 76 -19.18 12.42 0.74
CA SER A 76 -18.48 13.52 1.39
C SER A 76 -18.65 14.82 0.62
N THR A 77 -18.88 15.91 1.33
CA THR A 77 -18.93 17.26 0.77
C THR A 77 -17.54 17.72 0.32
N ASP A 78 -17.47 18.75 -0.50
CA ASP A 78 -16.17 19.30 -0.95
C ASP A 78 -15.36 19.84 0.23
N ALA A 79 -16.02 20.36 1.29
CA ALA A 79 -15.36 20.77 2.52
C ALA A 79 -14.75 19.58 3.28
N GLU A 80 -15.43 18.44 3.36
CA GLU A 80 -14.91 17.22 3.98
C GLU A 80 -13.76 16.62 3.16
N ILE A 81 -13.83 16.67 1.83
CA ILE A 81 -12.73 16.24 0.95
C ILE A 81 -11.52 17.15 1.16
N ALA A 82 -11.70 18.46 1.22
CA ALA A 82 -10.63 19.41 1.51
C ALA A 82 -10.00 19.18 2.89
N ALA A 83 -10.82 18.92 3.91
CA ALA A 83 -10.35 18.60 5.26
C ALA A 83 -9.56 17.28 5.31
N PHE A 84 -10.02 16.25 4.56
CA PHE A 84 -9.29 14.99 4.41
C PHE A 84 -7.89 15.21 3.82
N HIS A 85 -7.79 15.98 2.73
CA HIS A 85 -6.50 16.27 2.11
C HIS A 85 -5.58 17.12 3.00
N ALA A 86 -6.15 18.11 3.70
CA ALA A 86 -5.39 18.89 4.68
C ALA A 86 -4.83 18.00 5.79
N ARG A 87 -5.66 17.08 6.31
CA ARG A 87 -5.23 16.12 7.32
C ARG A 87 -4.15 15.18 6.81
N CYS A 88 -4.29 14.64 5.60
CA CYS A 88 -3.24 13.83 4.96
C CYS A 88 -1.92 14.62 4.83
N ALA A 89 -1.99 15.88 4.43
CA ALA A 89 -0.80 16.74 4.25
C ALA A 89 -0.04 16.98 5.55
N GLU A 90 -0.73 17.10 6.70
CA GLU A 90 -0.10 17.22 8.03
C GLU A 90 0.83 16.02 8.35
N TYR A 91 0.52 14.84 7.79
CA TYR A 91 1.32 13.63 7.93
C TYR A 91 2.26 13.37 6.74
N GLY A 92 2.33 14.29 5.78
CA GLY A 92 3.11 14.12 4.55
C GLY A 92 2.58 13.02 3.64
N VAL A 93 1.28 12.69 3.74
CA VAL A 93 0.61 11.64 2.96
C VAL A 93 -0.17 12.26 1.81
N THR A 94 -0.12 11.59 0.65
CA THR A 94 -0.91 11.93 -0.54
C THR A 94 -1.81 10.76 -0.92
N GLY A 95 -3.12 11.02 -1.04
CA GLY A 95 -4.03 10.09 -1.70
C GLY A 95 -3.75 10.07 -3.21
N TYR A 96 -3.39 8.92 -3.78
CA TYR A 96 -3.00 8.81 -5.18
C TYR A 96 -4.04 8.11 -6.05
N ALA A 97 -4.90 7.31 -5.45
CA ALA A 97 -5.96 6.53 -6.08
C ALA A 97 -7.15 6.37 -5.11
N VAL A 98 -8.26 5.91 -5.62
CA VAL A 98 -9.43 5.49 -4.83
C VAL A 98 -9.75 4.03 -5.10
N GLY A 99 -10.06 3.23 -4.07
CA GLY A 99 -10.47 1.83 -4.25
C GLY A 99 -9.88 0.85 -3.22
N PRO A 100 -10.10 -0.46 -3.43
CA PRO A 100 -10.95 -1.07 -4.46
C PRO A 100 -12.43 -0.71 -4.32
N ILE A 101 -13.08 -0.40 -5.44
CA ILE A 101 -14.50 -0.04 -5.53
C ILE A 101 -15.23 -1.10 -6.35
N TYR A 102 -16.21 -1.79 -5.73
CA TYR A 102 -17.08 -2.73 -6.45
C TYR A 102 -18.20 -1.99 -7.15
N MET A 103 -18.51 -2.37 -8.40
CA MET A 103 -19.53 -1.75 -9.23
C MET A 103 -20.37 -2.81 -9.92
N LYS A 104 -21.66 -2.82 -9.62
CA LYS A 104 -22.66 -3.78 -10.16
C LYS A 104 -23.64 -3.13 -11.13
N THR A 105 -23.68 -1.80 -11.16
CA THR A 105 -24.59 -1.03 -12.03
C THR A 105 -23.85 0.14 -12.68
N ARG A 106 -24.44 0.71 -13.74
CA ARG A 106 -23.89 1.91 -14.40
C ARG A 106 -23.87 3.10 -13.46
N GLU A 107 -24.87 3.25 -12.60
CA GLU A 107 -24.95 4.32 -11.61
C GLU A 107 -23.80 4.24 -10.58
N GLU A 108 -23.37 3.03 -10.23
CA GLU A 108 -22.20 2.83 -9.37
C GLU A 108 -20.89 3.18 -10.10
N VAL A 109 -20.79 2.89 -11.39
CA VAL A 109 -19.67 3.35 -12.23
C VAL A 109 -19.66 4.89 -12.27
N ASP A 110 -20.76 5.55 -12.57
CA ASP A 110 -20.85 7.01 -12.59
C ASP A 110 -20.45 7.63 -11.26
N LYS A 111 -20.93 7.07 -10.14
CA LYS A 111 -20.56 7.51 -8.79
C LYS A 111 -19.08 7.37 -8.51
N ALA A 112 -18.45 6.28 -8.95
CA ALA A 112 -17.02 6.04 -8.74
C ALA A 112 -16.16 7.05 -9.50
N PHE A 113 -16.51 7.35 -10.76
CA PHE A 113 -15.78 8.33 -11.57
C PHE A 113 -15.96 9.76 -11.05
N GLU A 114 -17.20 10.14 -10.70
CA GLU A 114 -17.46 11.48 -10.14
C GLU A 114 -16.80 11.64 -8.76
N TYR A 115 -16.81 10.58 -7.94
CA TYR A 115 -16.09 10.56 -6.67
C TYR A 115 -14.59 10.77 -6.86
N ALA A 116 -13.94 10.01 -7.74
CA ALA A 116 -12.52 10.14 -8.03
C ALA A 116 -12.16 11.56 -8.52
N LYS A 117 -13.00 12.14 -9.38
CA LYS A 117 -12.86 13.52 -9.87
C LYS A 117 -12.95 14.53 -8.73
N ARG A 118 -13.93 14.43 -7.84
CA ARG A 118 -14.11 15.32 -6.67
C ARG A 118 -12.95 15.18 -5.68
N VAL A 119 -12.48 13.95 -5.47
CA VAL A 119 -11.30 13.67 -4.63
C VAL A 119 -10.00 14.18 -5.26
N GLY A 120 -9.99 14.46 -6.58
CA GLY A 120 -8.83 14.99 -7.28
C GLY A 120 -7.78 13.93 -7.67
N VAL A 121 -8.18 12.65 -7.76
CA VAL A 121 -7.30 11.57 -8.24
C VAL A 121 -7.70 11.13 -9.65
N LYS A 122 -6.74 10.59 -10.39
CA LYS A 122 -6.94 10.12 -11.76
C LYS A 122 -6.81 8.61 -11.92
N LEU A 123 -6.69 7.87 -10.83
CA LEU A 123 -6.62 6.42 -10.82
C LEU A 123 -7.75 5.86 -9.95
N ILE A 124 -8.56 5.00 -10.55
CA ILE A 124 -9.59 4.22 -9.86
C ILE A 124 -9.11 2.76 -9.83
N VAL A 125 -8.95 2.21 -8.65
CA VAL A 125 -8.83 0.77 -8.45
C VAL A 125 -10.25 0.23 -8.30
N GLY A 126 -10.69 -0.62 -9.23
CA GLY A 126 -12.10 -0.97 -9.30
C GLY A 126 -12.36 -2.44 -9.63
N VAL A 127 -13.58 -2.87 -9.30
CA VAL A 127 -14.07 -4.24 -9.51
C VAL A 127 -15.47 -4.15 -10.13
N PRO A 128 -15.59 -3.78 -11.41
CA PRO A 128 -16.87 -3.74 -12.08
C PRO A 128 -17.29 -5.16 -12.48
N ASN A 129 -18.59 -5.43 -12.51
CA ASN A 129 -19.06 -6.60 -13.23
C ASN A 129 -18.59 -6.55 -14.70
N VAL A 130 -18.28 -7.69 -15.29
CA VAL A 130 -17.69 -7.80 -16.65
C VAL A 130 -18.55 -7.08 -17.70
N GLU A 131 -19.87 -7.19 -17.61
CA GLU A 131 -20.81 -6.55 -18.53
C GLU A 131 -20.80 -5.01 -18.47
N LEU A 132 -20.21 -4.42 -17.43
CA LEU A 132 -20.05 -2.97 -17.30
C LEU A 132 -18.75 -2.44 -17.95
N LEU A 133 -17.82 -3.30 -18.33
CA LEU A 133 -16.53 -2.87 -18.91
C LEU A 133 -16.67 -1.98 -20.15
N PRO A 134 -17.61 -2.21 -21.09
CA PRO A 134 -17.83 -1.27 -22.20
C PRO A 134 -18.28 0.11 -21.73
N TYR A 135 -18.98 0.20 -20.60
CA TYR A 135 -19.38 1.49 -20.02
C TYR A 135 -18.22 2.17 -19.26
N VAL A 136 -17.42 1.38 -18.54
CA VAL A 136 -16.18 1.87 -17.93
C VAL A 136 -15.23 2.43 -19.00
N ASP A 137 -15.15 1.78 -20.16
CA ASP A 137 -14.35 2.25 -21.31
C ASP A 137 -14.80 3.64 -21.82
N GLN A 138 -16.12 3.88 -21.88
CA GLN A 138 -16.65 5.20 -22.18
C GLN A 138 -16.25 6.24 -21.13
N LYS A 139 -16.39 5.90 -19.85
CA LYS A 139 -16.07 6.80 -18.73
C LYS A 139 -14.57 7.11 -18.63
N VAL A 140 -13.71 6.16 -18.88
CA VAL A 140 -12.25 6.37 -18.92
C VAL A 140 -11.89 7.41 -19.98
N LYS A 141 -12.54 7.38 -21.16
CA LYS A 141 -12.36 8.38 -22.22
C LYS A 141 -12.93 9.74 -21.85
N GLU A 142 -14.13 9.76 -21.23
CA GLU A 142 -14.81 10.99 -20.82
C GLU A 142 -14.01 11.76 -19.75
N TYR A 143 -13.50 11.06 -18.74
CA TYR A 143 -12.81 11.69 -17.59
C TYR A 143 -11.29 11.82 -17.77
N ASP A 144 -10.71 11.17 -18.78
CA ASP A 144 -9.25 11.04 -18.97
C ASP A 144 -8.57 10.44 -17.72
N PHE A 145 -9.11 9.33 -17.22
CA PHE A 145 -8.64 8.64 -16.05
C PHE A 145 -7.99 7.31 -16.41
N HIS A 146 -7.16 6.79 -15.53
CA HIS A 146 -6.74 5.40 -15.53
C HIS A 146 -7.68 4.57 -14.65
N TYR A 147 -7.92 3.36 -15.09
CA TYR A 147 -8.76 2.39 -14.38
C TYR A 147 -8.00 1.09 -14.21
N ALA A 148 -7.78 0.67 -12.97
CA ALA A 148 -7.04 -0.53 -12.62
C ALA A 148 -7.99 -1.59 -12.02
N ILE A 149 -8.23 -2.69 -12.73
CA ILE A 149 -9.02 -3.82 -12.23
C ILE A 149 -8.23 -4.50 -11.12
N HIS A 150 -8.83 -4.63 -9.94
CA HIS A 150 -8.23 -5.32 -8.81
C HIS A 150 -8.41 -6.84 -8.93
N LEU A 151 -7.34 -7.60 -8.70
CA LEU A 151 -7.34 -9.07 -8.70
C LEU A 151 -7.74 -9.60 -7.32
N HIS A 152 -8.47 -10.72 -7.28
CA HIS A 152 -9.06 -11.25 -6.03
C HIS A 152 -8.60 -12.67 -5.64
N GLY A 153 -7.84 -13.35 -6.51
CA GLY A 153 -7.42 -14.72 -6.27
C GLY A 153 -8.57 -15.72 -6.34
N PRO A 154 -8.39 -16.92 -5.80
CA PRO A 154 -9.30 -18.05 -6.00
C PRO A 154 -10.61 -17.95 -5.19
N ASP A 155 -10.77 -16.95 -4.34
CA ASP A 155 -11.95 -16.83 -3.47
C ASP A 155 -13.14 -16.17 -4.17
N ILE A 156 -12.89 -15.37 -5.19
CA ILE A 156 -13.87 -14.60 -5.96
C ILE A 156 -13.68 -14.90 -7.45
N GLU A 157 -14.76 -15.27 -8.14
CA GLU A 157 -14.70 -15.62 -9.57
C GLU A 157 -14.37 -14.40 -10.46
N LEU A 158 -14.70 -13.19 -10.00
CA LEU A 158 -14.50 -11.96 -10.74
C LEU A 158 -13.04 -11.52 -10.65
N TYR A 159 -12.32 -11.60 -11.75
CA TYR A 159 -10.89 -11.23 -11.88
C TYR A 159 -9.97 -11.98 -10.91
N PRO A 160 -9.94 -13.31 -10.97
CA PRO A 160 -9.13 -14.11 -10.03
C PRO A 160 -7.62 -13.91 -10.22
N ASP A 161 -7.16 -13.61 -11.44
CA ASP A 161 -5.74 -13.45 -11.77
C ASP A 161 -5.51 -12.48 -12.94
N ALA A 162 -4.23 -12.24 -13.25
CA ALA A 162 -3.83 -11.30 -14.30
C ALA A 162 -4.21 -11.79 -15.72
N ASP A 163 -4.22 -13.10 -15.99
CA ASP A 163 -4.64 -13.62 -17.29
C ASP A 163 -6.13 -13.40 -17.54
N ASP A 164 -6.96 -13.61 -16.51
CA ASP A 164 -8.40 -13.37 -16.58
C ASP A 164 -8.69 -11.87 -16.80
N ALA A 165 -8.16 -11.01 -15.96
CA ALA A 165 -8.32 -9.56 -16.10
C ALA A 165 -7.86 -9.07 -17.47
N TRP A 166 -6.72 -9.56 -17.98
CA TRP A 166 -6.22 -9.25 -19.31
C TRP A 166 -7.18 -9.65 -20.41
N SER A 167 -7.78 -10.83 -20.31
CA SER A 167 -8.73 -11.34 -21.32
C SER A 167 -9.88 -10.37 -21.57
N HIS A 168 -10.30 -9.65 -20.53
CA HIS A 168 -11.40 -8.70 -20.55
C HIS A 168 -11.00 -7.28 -20.99
N VAL A 169 -9.75 -6.86 -20.74
CA VAL A 169 -9.34 -5.45 -20.96
C VAL A 169 -8.46 -5.22 -22.17
N LYS A 170 -7.89 -6.27 -22.77
CA LYS A 170 -6.90 -6.15 -23.85
C LYS A 170 -7.36 -5.33 -25.06
N ASP A 171 -8.66 -5.39 -25.37
CA ASP A 171 -9.28 -4.73 -26.53
C ASP A 171 -9.97 -3.40 -26.16
N LEU A 172 -9.91 -2.99 -24.89
CA LEU A 172 -10.45 -1.72 -24.38
C LEU A 172 -9.39 -0.60 -24.43
N ASP A 173 -9.83 0.61 -24.11
CA ASP A 173 -8.94 1.78 -24.04
C ASP A 173 -7.66 1.46 -23.24
N PRO A 174 -6.47 1.88 -23.73
CA PRO A 174 -5.20 1.57 -23.08
C PRO A 174 -5.06 2.12 -21.66
N ARG A 175 -5.92 3.01 -21.20
CA ARG A 175 -5.99 3.50 -19.82
C ARG A 175 -6.76 2.57 -18.87
N ILE A 176 -7.34 1.48 -19.40
CA ILE A 176 -7.89 0.39 -18.59
C ILE A 176 -6.86 -0.72 -18.51
N GLY A 177 -6.51 -1.11 -17.31
CA GLY A 177 -5.54 -2.15 -17.02
C GLY A 177 -5.84 -2.82 -15.69
N MET A 178 -4.82 -3.14 -14.93
CA MET A 178 -4.99 -3.88 -13.68
C MET A 178 -4.21 -3.26 -12.51
N CYS A 179 -4.74 -3.46 -11.33
CA CYS A 179 -4.05 -3.44 -10.06
C CYS A 179 -3.61 -4.88 -9.79
N LEU A 180 -2.33 -5.16 -10.01
CA LEU A 180 -1.76 -6.48 -9.81
C LEU A 180 -1.60 -6.74 -8.31
N ASP A 181 -2.56 -7.45 -7.71
CA ASP A 181 -2.40 -7.97 -6.36
C ASP A 181 -1.57 -9.25 -6.41
N ILE A 182 -0.30 -9.16 -6.03
CA ILE A 182 0.65 -10.27 -6.16
C ILE A 182 0.37 -11.43 -5.21
N GLY A 183 -0.29 -11.18 -4.10
CA GLY A 183 -0.68 -12.24 -3.17
C GLY A 183 -1.90 -13.01 -3.68
N HIS A 184 -2.92 -12.32 -4.14
CA HIS A 184 -4.10 -12.95 -4.74
C HIS A 184 -3.74 -13.72 -6.02
N ASP A 185 -2.91 -13.12 -6.87
CA ASP A 185 -2.41 -13.76 -8.08
C ASP A 185 -1.63 -15.05 -7.76
N THR A 186 -0.72 -14.99 -6.77
CA THR A 186 0.02 -16.17 -6.28
C THR A 186 -0.91 -17.25 -5.74
N ARG A 187 -1.92 -16.91 -4.93
CA ARG A 187 -2.91 -17.88 -4.40
C ARG A 187 -3.73 -18.55 -5.50
N ASN A 188 -3.84 -17.92 -6.67
CA ASN A 188 -4.46 -18.52 -7.87
C ASN A 188 -3.46 -19.33 -8.72
N GLY A 189 -2.29 -19.67 -8.15
CA GLY A 189 -1.28 -20.51 -8.80
C GLY A 189 -0.42 -19.79 -9.83
N LYS A 190 -0.44 -18.45 -9.86
CA LYS A 190 0.33 -17.64 -10.82
C LYS A 190 1.69 -17.24 -10.28
N ASP A 191 2.58 -16.84 -11.17
CA ASP A 191 3.87 -16.23 -10.85
C ASP A 191 3.78 -14.70 -11.09
N PRO A 192 3.71 -13.89 -10.03
CA PRO A 192 3.55 -12.45 -10.18
C PRO A 192 4.74 -11.77 -10.87
N VAL A 193 5.93 -12.39 -10.88
CA VAL A 193 7.10 -11.89 -11.61
C VAL A 193 6.90 -12.09 -13.12
N ALA A 194 6.38 -13.24 -13.52
CA ALA A 194 6.04 -13.54 -14.92
C ALA A 194 4.90 -12.65 -15.40
N ASP A 195 3.86 -12.46 -14.58
CA ASP A 195 2.69 -11.65 -14.94
C ASP A 195 3.02 -10.17 -15.00
N LEU A 196 3.82 -9.63 -14.08
CA LEU A 196 4.35 -8.28 -14.23
C LEU A 196 5.15 -8.11 -15.52
N LYS A 197 6.02 -9.07 -15.87
CA LYS A 197 6.76 -9.03 -17.13
C LYS A 197 5.84 -9.02 -18.36
N LYS A 198 4.79 -9.82 -18.33
CA LYS A 198 3.84 -9.99 -19.43
C LYS A 198 2.94 -8.78 -19.62
N TYR A 199 2.41 -8.24 -18.54
CA TYR A 199 1.33 -7.25 -18.54
C TYR A 199 1.73 -5.84 -18.12
N HIS A 200 3.02 -5.57 -17.86
CA HIS A 200 3.53 -4.31 -17.29
C HIS A 200 2.98 -3.03 -17.93
N SER A 201 2.69 -3.03 -19.25
CA SER A 201 2.14 -1.87 -19.95
C SER A 201 0.70 -1.51 -19.54
N ARG A 202 0.01 -2.42 -18.88
CA ARG A 202 -1.35 -2.27 -18.37
C ARG A 202 -1.44 -2.48 -16.85
N VAL A 203 -0.33 -2.51 -16.13
CA VAL A 203 -0.31 -2.52 -14.67
C VAL A 203 -0.17 -1.08 -14.19
N PHE A 204 -1.24 -0.52 -13.64
CA PHE A 204 -1.29 0.87 -13.18
C PHE A 204 -1.13 1.01 -11.67
N ASP A 205 -1.46 -0.04 -10.94
CA ASP A 205 -1.22 -0.14 -9.50
C ASP A 205 -0.75 -1.56 -9.16
N ILE A 206 -0.10 -1.71 -8.02
CA ILE A 206 0.33 -3.01 -7.49
C ILE A 206 -0.03 -3.07 -6.02
N HIS A 207 -0.78 -4.10 -5.62
CA HIS A 207 -0.90 -4.44 -4.23
C HIS A 207 0.17 -5.46 -3.87
N ILE A 208 1.13 -5.05 -3.04
CA ILE A 208 2.14 -5.97 -2.49
C ILE A 208 1.56 -6.66 -1.26
N LYS A 209 1.59 -7.98 -1.30
CA LYS A 209 1.06 -8.89 -0.30
C LYS A 209 1.89 -10.16 -0.34
N ASP A 210 2.22 -10.74 0.80
CA ASP A 210 2.87 -12.06 0.83
C ASP A 210 1.89 -13.11 1.35
N VAL A 211 2.06 -14.35 0.93
CA VAL A 211 1.14 -15.45 1.19
C VAL A 211 1.89 -16.73 1.52
N THR A 212 1.26 -17.61 2.31
CA THR A 212 1.87 -18.87 2.75
C THR A 212 1.89 -19.96 1.70
N GLY A 213 1.12 -19.83 0.60
CA GLY A 213 1.01 -20.85 -0.43
C GLY A 213 0.39 -20.33 -1.71
N ASN A 214 0.56 -21.10 -2.78
CA ASN A 214 0.07 -20.82 -4.13
C ASN A 214 -1.25 -21.53 -4.46
N THR A 215 -2.06 -21.79 -3.46
CA THR A 215 -3.38 -22.39 -3.58
C THR A 215 -4.42 -21.62 -2.78
N ARG A 216 -5.68 -21.98 -2.90
CA ARG A 216 -6.79 -21.35 -2.18
C ARG A 216 -6.61 -21.33 -0.66
N GLU A 217 -5.93 -22.35 -0.11
CA GLU A 217 -5.66 -22.47 1.33
C GLU A 217 -4.56 -21.53 1.82
N GLY A 218 -3.78 -20.96 0.91
CA GLY A 218 -2.80 -19.93 1.24
C GLY A 218 -3.48 -18.70 1.86
N TYR A 219 -2.84 -18.07 2.83
CA TYR A 219 -3.35 -16.88 3.50
C TYR A 219 -2.26 -15.80 3.61
N SER A 220 -2.69 -14.56 3.78
CA SER A 220 -1.80 -13.39 3.88
C SER A 220 -0.91 -13.47 5.12
N VAL A 221 0.37 -13.12 4.94
CA VAL A 221 1.38 -12.98 5.99
C VAL A 221 2.19 -11.70 5.77
N GLU A 222 3.03 -11.36 6.74
CA GLU A 222 3.98 -10.26 6.62
C GLU A 222 4.93 -10.52 5.44
N ILE A 223 5.26 -9.48 4.66
CA ILE A 223 6.17 -9.60 3.51
C ILE A 223 7.53 -10.16 3.97
N GLY A 224 7.96 -11.21 3.30
CA GLY A 224 9.19 -11.95 3.59
C GLY A 224 8.99 -13.18 4.48
N ARG A 225 7.78 -13.43 4.97
CA ARG A 225 7.42 -14.65 5.70
C ARG A 225 6.68 -15.68 4.84
N GLY A 226 6.30 -15.31 3.64
CA GLY A 226 5.59 -16.15 2.68
C GLY A 226 6.48 -16.74 1.61
N ILE A 227 5.89 -17.01 0.45
CA ILE A 227 6.54 -17.74 -0.65
C ILE A 227 6.93 -16.86 -1.84
N ILE A 228 6.54 -15.57 -1.85
CA ILE A 228 6.78 -14.69 -3.00
C ILE A 228 8.25 -14.26 -3.05
N ASP A 229 8.90 -14.41 -4.20
CA ASP A 229 10.27 -13.93 -4.42
C ASP A 229 10.31 -12.41 -4.64
N PHE A 230 10.25 -11.64 -3.55
CA PHE A 230 10.32 -10.18 -3.60
C PHE A 230 11.62 -9.65 -4.22
N PRO A 231 12.81 -10.24 -4.01
CA PRO A 231 14.01 -9.87 -4.75
C PRO A 231 13.87 -9.98 -6.27
N ALA A 232 13.26 -11.04 -6.78
CA ALA A 232 12.98 -11.19 -8.21
C ALA A 232 11.92 -10.19 -8.68
N PHE A 233 10.87 -9.97 -7.89
CA PHE A 233 9.80 -9.04 -8.19
C PHE A 233 10.33 -7.59 -8.30
N VAL A 234 11.12 -7.11 -7.33
CA VAL A 234 11.73 -5.78 -7.36
C VAL A 234 12.68 -5.59 -8.54
N LYS A 235 13.48 -6.63 -8.88
CA LYS A 235 14.30 -6.61 -10.10
C LYS A 235 13.45 -6.48 -11.36
N MET A 236 12.28 -7.14 -11.38
CA MET A 236 11.36 -7.06 -12.52
C MET A 236 10.70 -5.67 -12.61
N LEU A 237 10.27 -5.05 -11.51
CA LEU A 237 9.77 -3.66 -11.48
C LEU A 237 10.75 -2.70 -12.16
N ARG A 238 12.04 -2.81 -11.84
CA ARG A 238 13.09 -2.00 -12.48
C ARG A 238 13.27 -2.33 -13.94
N LYS A 239 13.24 -3.61 -14.29
CA LYS A 239 13.46 -4.09 -15.67
C LYS A 239 12.36 -3.60 -16.61
N VAL A 240 11.10 -3.61 -16.17
CA VAL A 240 9.97 -3.12 -16.97
C VAL A 240 9.82 -1.58 -16.88
N GLY A 241 10.56 -0.93 -15.99
CA GLY A 241 10.50 0.51 -15.79
C GLY A 241 9.21 0.98 -15.12
N TYR A 242 8.63 0.18 -14.22
CA TYR A 242 7.40 0.54 -13.50
C TYR A 242 7.57 1.85 -12.73
N THR A 243 6.56 2.73 -12.81
CA THR A 243 6.59 4.07 -12.20
C THR A 243 5.42 4.34 -11.24
N GLY A 244 4.49 3.38 -11.14
CA GLY A 244 3.32 3.47 -10.27
C GLY A 244 3.64 3.25 -8.80
N VAL A 245 2.62 2.94 -8.03
CA VAL A 245 2.73 2.68 -6.59
C VAL A 245 2.71 1.18 -6.33
N CYS A 246 3.58 0.71 -5.45
CA CYS A 246 3.51 -0.60 -4.83
C CYS A 246 2.91 -0.41 -3.44
N SER A 247 1.61 -0.63 -3.31
CA SER A 247 0.86 -0.42 -2.10
C SER A 247 0.76 -1.69 -1.27
N LEU A 248 1.23 -1.64 -0.03
CA LEU A 248 1.00 -2.75 0.90
C LEU A 248 -0.50 -2.89 1.18
N GLU A 249 -1.05 -4.06 0.90
CA GLU A 249 -2.36 -4.48 1.37
C GLU A 249 -2.19 -5.61 2.40
N HIS A 250 -2.08 -5.20 3.68
CA HIS A 250 -1.89 -6.13 4.79
C HIS A 250 -3.24 -6.56 5.36
N GLU A 251 -3.59 -7.83 5.17
CA GLU A 251 -4.90 -8.37 5.60
C GLU A 251 -4.83 -9.23 6.87
N ARG A 252 -3.63 -9.47 7.38
CA ARG A 252 -3.46 -10.23 8.61
C ARG A 252 -3.71 -9.34 9.82
N ASN A 253 -4.43 -9.87 10.81
CA ASN A 253 -4.72 -9.17 12.06
C ASN A 253 -5.29 -7.75 11.87
N PRO A 254 -6.47 -7.60 11.24
CA PRO A 254 -7.04 -6.28 10.93
C PRO A 254 -7.36 -5.43 12.17
N ASP A 255 -7.41 -6.04 13.37
CA ASP A 255 -7.58 -5.32 14.64
C ASP A 255 -6.30 -4.62 15.11
N ASN A 256 -5.13 -5.03 14.61
CA ASN A 256 -3.84 -4.39 14.88
C ASN A 256 -2.88 -4.58 13.70
N PRO A 257 -3.10 -3.88 12.57
CA PRO A 257 -2.27 -4.02 11.38
C PRO A 257 -0.90 -3.34 11.50
N PHE A 258 -0.66 -2.51 12.54
CA PHE A 258 0.53 -1.66 12.66
C PHE A 258 1.84 -2.45 12.60
N LEU A 259 2.00 -3.47 13.46
CA LEU A 259 3.26 -4.24 13.53
C LEU A 259 3.54 -4.99 12.24
N GLY A 260 2.52 -5.65 11.67
CA GLY A 260 2.64 -6.37 10.40
C GLY A 260 2.93 -5.43 9.22
N SER A 261 2.32 -4.26 9.21
CA SER A 261 2.60 -3.23 8.20
C SER A 261 4.03 -2.69 8.32
N ALA A 262 4.49 -2.39 9.52
CA ALA A 262 5.85 -1.88 9.76
C ALA A 262 6.91 -2.92 9.36
N GLU A 263 6.71 -4.19 9.72
CA GLU A 263 7.59 -5.29 9.31
C GLU A 263 7.62 -5.45 7.79
N SER A 264 6.45 -5.50 7.15
CA SER A 264 6.31 -5.68 5.71
C SER A 264 6.97 -4.55 4.92
N ILE A 265 6.74 -3.29 5.30
CA ILE A 265 7.36 -2.13 4.67
C ILE A 265 8.88 -2.13 4.89
N GLY A 266 9.33 -2.45 6.12
CA GLY A 266 10.75 -2.54 6.45
C GLY A 266 11.47 -3.60 5.60
N TYR A 267 10.89 -4.80 5.49
CA TYR A 267 11.42 -5.88 4.65
C TYR A 267 11.46 -5.47 3.18
N PHE A 268 10.36 -4.95 2.63
CA PHE A 268 10.28 -4.54 1.21
C PHE A 268 11.34 -3.46 0.88
N ARG A 269 11.54 -2.48 1.75
CA ARG A 269 12.63 -1.48 1.61
C ARG A 269 14.01 -2.12 1.68
N GLY A 270 14.21 -3.08 2.56
CA GLY A 270 15.45 -3.85 2.63
C GLY A 270 15.74 -4.59 1.33
N VAL A 271 14.73 -5.20 0.70
CA VAL A 271 14.84 -5.84 -0.62
C VAL A 271 15.17 -4.79 -1.70
N ILE A 272 14.49 -3.65 -1.71
CA ILE A 272 14.79 -2.56 -2.64
C ILE A 272 16.28 -2.17 -2.52
N ALA A 273 16.76 -1.90 -1.31
CA ALA A 273 18.12 -1.47 -1.06
C ALA A 273 19.15 -2.56 -1.45
N SER A 274 18.91 -3.81 -1.07
CA SER A 274 19.85 -4.93 -1.29
C SER A 274 19.96 -5.34 -2.77
N THR A 275 18.90 -5.09 -3.56
CA THR A 275 18.86 -5.45 -4.99
C THR A 275 19.31 -4.31 -5.91
N GLN A 276 19.64 -3.13 -5.38
CA GLN A 276 20.23 -2.05 -6.16
C GLN A 276 21.63 -2.44 -6.67
N LYS A 277 21.92 -2.14 -7.94
CA LYS A 277 23.29 -2.27 -8.46
C LYS A 277 24.16 -1.24 -7.75
N ARG A 278 25.15 -1.68 -6.97
CA ARG A 278 26.19 -0.78 -6.46
C ARG A 278 26.86 -0.11 -7.67
N LYS A 279 26.81 1.20 -7.75
CA LYS A 279 27.67 1.93 -8.71
C LYS A 279 29.10 1.61 -8.29
N LYS A 280 29.84 0.93 -9.18
CA LYS A 280 31.29 0.75 -9.05
C LYS A 280 31.98 2.07 -9.28
#